data_3ea6059383c2324b1a6779061cad3f9a
#
_entry.id   3ea6059383c2324b1a6779061cad3f9a
#
_cell.length_a   1.000
_cell.length_b   1.000
_cell.length_c   1.000
_cell.angle_alpha   90.00
_cell.angle_beta   90.00
_cell.angle_gamma   90.00
#
_symmetry.space_group_name_H-M   'P 1'
#
loop_
_entity.id
_entity.type
_entity.pdbx_description
1 polymer ?
#
loop_
_entity_poly.entity_id
_entity_poly.type
_entity_poly.pdbx_seq_one_letter_code
_entity_poly.pdbx_strand_id
1 'polypeptide(L)'
;MRAQLMFSTVGALFAALAMTANTASAQEAESQLEAASQLQGEPDDVAVGQRQYSPYLNRTFPDRVLWGDTHLHTSYSTDAGMIGNFLGPEEAYRFARGEIVRASGGVRTKLVRPLDFLVVADHAENLGLSVLIEESNPDLLRNPWGKKVHDLVRAGKPFDAYAAWGLEMAKNEDPLKDDHLTRTIWNRIVDAAEKYNQPGVFTALHGFEWTSSYESNNLHRNVIFRDGADKVRDLIPFSNYDSPDPEKLWEWMKAYEERTSGRALAIPHNGNLSNGLMFDDVTLISKKPLSKDYAERRANWEPIYEVTQIKGDGETHLALSPKDEFADYYTWDKGNFGLFGKKPDMLPREYAREALKKGLAYEAKLGINP
;
A
#
# COMPACT_ATOMS: atom_id res chain seq x y z
N MET A 1 29.86 -0.69 -17.22
CA MET A 1 29.11 -0.25 -18.43
C MET A 1 27.79 -0.99 -18.70
N ARG A 2 27.64 -2.32 -18.45
CA ARG A 2 26.36 -3.02 -18.65
C ARG A 2 25.27 -2.72 -17.59
N ALA A 3 25.65 -2.40 -16.38
CA ALA A 3 24.70 -2.05 -15.32
C ALA A 3 24.02 -0.67 -15.51
N GLN A 4 24.74 0.31 -16.04
CA GLN A 4 24.18 1.65 -16.32
C GLN A 4 23.14 1.69 -17.44
N LEU A 5 23.22 0.78 -18.43
CA LEU A 5 22.19 0.70 -19.49
C LEU A 5 20.88 0.07 -19.03
N MET A 6 20.90 -0.84 -18.05
CA MET A 6 19.67 -1.47 -17.54
C MET A 6 18.81 -0.49 -16.72
N PHE A 7 19.41 0.38 -15.95
CA PHE A 7 18.66 1.34 -15.12
C PHE A 7 18.03 2.48 -15.92
N SER A 8 18.61 2.88 -17.04
CA SER A 8 18.03 3.89 -17.94
C SER A 8 16.73 3.42 -18.60
N THR A 9 16.58 2.13 -18.85
CA THR A 9 15.37 1.56 -19.47
C THR A 9 14.22 1.34 -18.49
N VAL A 10 14.50 1.07 -17.22
CA VAL A 10 13.45 0.89 -16.19
C VAL A 10 12.79 2.22 -15.83
N GLY A 11 13.57 3.27 -15.62
CA GLY A 11 13.04 4.63 -15.41
C GLY A 11 12.21 5.15 -16.59
N ALA A 12 12.64 4.85 -17.82
CA ALA A 12 11.94 5.25 -19.03
C ALA A 12 10.63 4.47 -19.26
N LEU A 13 10.55 3.21 -18.84
CA LEU A 13 9.34 2.40 -18.99
C LEU A 13 8.23 2.84 -18.03
N PHE A 14 8.56 3.16 -16.78
CA PHE A 14 7.60 3.72 -15.83
C PHE A 14 7.15 5.14 -16.22
N ALA A 15 8.07 5.97 -16.72
CA ALA A 15 7.74 7.30 -17.21
C ALA A 15 6.88 7.25 -18.49
N ALA A 16 7.13 6.33 -19.40
CA ALA A 16 6.35 6.17 -20.63
C ALA A 16 4.93 5.65 -20.34
N LEU A 17 4.76 4.70 -19.41
CA LEU A 17 3.42 4.25 -18.99
C LEU A 17 2.63 5.36 -18.27
N ALA A 18 3.29 6.18 -17.46
CA ALA A 18 2.63 7.30 -16.79
C ALA A 18 2.24 8.43 -17.77
N MET A 19 3.04 8.69 -18.80
CA MET A 19 2.77 9.77 -19.77
C MET A 19 1.73 9.40 -20.83
N THR A 20 1.63 8.15 -21.27
CA THR A 20 0.60 7.74 -22.24
C THR A 20 -0.78 7.53 -21.59
N ALA A 21 -0.83 7.19 -20.32
CA ALA A 21 -2.09 7.17 -19.57
C ALA A 21 -2.65 8.59 -19.32
N ASN A 22 -1.81 9.61 -19.20
CA ASN A 22 -2.22 10.96 -18.83
C ASN A 22 -2.92 11.75 -19.95
N THR A 23 -2.68 11.46 -21.23
CA THR A 23 -3.27 12.25 -22.32
C THR A 23 -4.62 11.73 -22.80
N ALA A 24 -4.84 10.42 -22.79
CA ALA A 24 -6.16 9.84 -23.11
C ALA A 24 -7.16 10.00 -21.96
N SER A 25 -6.71 9.90 -20.71
CA SER A 25 -7.56 10.05 -19.53
C SER A 25 -8.01 11.50 -19.27
N ALA A 26 -7.27 12.51 -19.72
CA ALA A 26 -7.64 13.89 -19.49
C ALA A 26 -8.88 14.29 -20.33
N GLN A 27 -8.98 13.81 -21.55
CA GLN A 27 -10.10 14.12 -22.45
C GLN A 27 -11.37 13.32 -22.12
N GLU A 28 -11.23 12.06 -21.69
CA GLU A 28 -12.36 11.28 -21.16
C GLU A 28 -12.81 11.79 -19.78
N ALA A 29 -11.89 12.24 -18.93
CA ALA A 29 -12.22 12.85 -17.65
C ALA A 29 -12.95 14.19 -17.82
N GLU A 30 -12.60 15.00 -18.81
CA GLU A 30 -13.30 16.26 -19.09
C GLU A 30 -14.74 16.02 -19.55
N SER A 31 -15.00 15.02 -20.39
CA SER A 31 -16.36 14.66 -20.83
C SER A 31 -17.18 14.02 -19.71
N GLN A 32 -16.58 13.27 -18.80
CA GLN A 32 -17.23 12.73 -17.61
C GLN A 32 -17.48 13.79 -16.55
N LEU A 33 -16.63 14.82 -16.45
CA LEU A 33 -16.86 15.97 -15.57
C LEU A 33 -18.01 16.88 -16.07
N GLU A 34 -18.17 17.07 -17.37
CA GLU A 34 -19.32 17.77 -17.94
C GLU A 34 -20.64 17.00 -17.69
N ALA A 35 -20.61 15.67 -17.84
CA ALA A 35 -21.75 14.81 -17.52
C ALA A 35 -22.07 14.79 -16.01
N ALA A 36 -21.04 14.78 -15.15
CA ALA A 36 -21.21 14.82 -13.69
C ALA A 36 -21.65 16.20 -13.17
N SER A 37 -21.31 17.29 -13.87
CA SER A 37 -21.77 18.64 -13.52
C SER A 37 -23.26 18.85 -13.84
N GLN A 38 -23.86 18.01 -14.66
CA GLN A 38 -25.28 18.01 -14.97
C GLN A 38 -26.12 17.17 -13.99
N LEU A 39 -25.48 16.33 -13.18
CA LEU A 39 -26.09 15.64 -12.06
C LEU A 39 -26.03 16.55 -10.82
N GLN A 40 -26.83 17.62 -10.81
CA GLN A 40 -27.08 18.43 -9.63
C GLN A 40 -28.03 17.67 -8.70
N GLY A 41 -27.47 16.71 -7.95
CA GLY A 41 -28.08 16.31 -6.70
C GLY A 41 -27.89 17.45 -5.69
N GLU A 42 -28.95 17.79 -4.97
CA GLU A 42 -28.86 18.77 -3.88
C GLU A 42 -27.80 18.32 -2.85
N PRO A 43 -27.08 19.25 -2.17
CA PRO A 43 -26.08 18.89 -1.16
C PRO A 43 -26.61 17.93 -0.08
N ASP A 44 -27.90 17.96 0.20
CA ASP A 44 -28.57 17.09 1.17
C ASP A 44 -28.72 15.64 0.71
N ASP A 45 -28.68 15.36 -0.60
CA ASP A 45 -28.71 13.99 -1.13
C ASP A 45 -27.39 13.23 -0.87
N VAL A 46 -26.33 13.94 -0.52
CA VAL A 46 -25.01 13.42 -0.19
C VAL A 46 -24.70 13.54 1.30
N ALA A 47 -25.64 14.04 2.11
CA ALA A 47 -25.45 14.12 3.55
C ALA A 47 -25.27 12.70 4.10
N VAL A 48 -24.07 12.46 4.66
CA VAL A 48 -23.75 11.23 5.42
C VAL A 48 -24.61 11.28 6.68
N GLY A 49 -25.88 10.92 6.55
CA GLY A 49 -26.83 10.87 7.68
C GLY A 49 -26.34 9.89 8.73
N GLN A 50 -26.80 10.06 9.96
CA GLN A 50 -26.64 9.06 11.01
C GLN A 50 -27.26 7.74 10.53
N ARG A 51 -26.41 6.82 10.11
CA ARG A 51 -26.83 5.50 9.65
C ARG A 51 -26.91 4.58 10.85
N GLN A 52 -28.09 4.03 11.09
CA GLN A 52 -28.27 3.04 12.14
C GLN A 52 -27.63 1.73 11.70
N TYR A 53 -26.83 1.13 12.58
CA TYR A 53 -26.48 -0.27 12.51
C TYR A 53 -27.75 -1.12 12.69
N SER A 54 -27.64 -2.41 12.38
CA SER A 54 -28.73 -3.38 12.37
C SER A 54 -29.95 -3.01 13.25
N PRO A 55 -31.15 -3.05 12.70
CA PRO A 55 -32.39 -2.88 13.47
C PRO A 55 -32.66 -4.06 14.43
N TYR A 56 -31.89 -5.13 14.34
CA TYR A 56 -32.08 -6.31 15.17
C TYR A 56 -31.29 -6.19 16.48
N LEU A 57 -31.99 -6.20 17.60
CA LEU A 57 -31.42 -6.30 18.93
C LEU A 57 -30.47 -7.53 19.00
N ASN A 58 -29.28 -7.35 19.53
CA ASN A 58 -28.21 -8.34 19.68
C ASN A 58 -27.34 -8.67 18.45
N ARG A 59 -27.40 -7.89 17.37
CA ARG A 59 -26.39 -7.98 16.31
C ARG A 59 -25.25 -7.01 16.55
N THR A 60 -24.01 -7.52 16.42
CA THR A 60 -22.78 -6.76 16.62
C THR A 60 -22.14 -6.28 15.31
N PHE A 61 -22.73 -6.60 14.16
CA PHE A 61 -22.26 -6.21 12.84
C PHE A 61 -23.31 -5.36 12.12
N PRO A 62 -22.91 -4.46 11.21
CA PRO A 62 -23.83 -3.61 10.45
C PRO A 62 -24.66 -4.41 9.44
N ASP A 63 -25.89 -3.97 9.17
CA ASP A 63 -26.77 -4.54 8.14
C ASP A 63 -26.46 -4.03 6.73
N ARG A 64 -25.35 -3.32 6.56
CA ARG A 64 -24.94 -2.71 5.31
C ARG A 64 -23.49 -3.01 5.00
N VAL A 65 -23.15 -2.99 3.71
CA VAL A 65 -21.76 -3.01 3.26
C VAL A 65 -21.15 -1.64 3.49
N LEU A 66 -19.98 -1.61 4.10
CA LEU A 66 -19.12 -0.43 4.23
C LEU A 66 -18.07 -0.46 3.11
N TRP A 67 -17.90 0.68 2.44
CA TRP A 67 -16.98 0.83 1.33
C TRP A 67 -15.81 1.73 1.74
N GLY A 68 -14.61 1.29 1.48
CA GLY A 68 -13.41 2.04 1.81
C GLY A 68 -12.20 1.55 1.06
N ASP A 69 -11.07 2.19 1.33
CA ASP A 69 -9.77 1.83 0.78
C ASP A 69 -8.79 1.60 1.93
N THR A 70 -8.01 0.53 1.84
CA THR A 70 -6.99 0.16 2.82
C THR A 70 -5.57 0.30 2.25
N HIS A 71 -5.43 0.83 1.03
CA HIS A 71 -4.16 0.87 0.32
C HIS A 71 -4.01 2.15 -0.50
N LEU A 72 -4.02 3.31 0.16
CA LEU A 72 -3.84 4.60 -0.50
C LEU A 72 -2.49 5.20 -0.14
N HIS A 73 -1.73 5.61 -1.19
CA HIS A 73 -0.46 6.32 -1.04
C HIS A 73 -0.62 7.82 -1.27
N THR A 74 0.00 8.62 -0.42
CA THR A 74 0.03 10.09 -0.51
C THR A 74 1.41 10.60 -0.94
N SER A 75 1.64 11.91 -0.89
CA SER A 75 2.96 12.48 -1.09
C SER A 75 3.99 12.06 -0.02
N TYR A 76 3.53 11.45 1.08
CA TYR A 76 4.39 10.92 2.13
C TYR A 76 4.99 9.56 1.76
N SER A 77 4.40 8.85 0.80
CA SER A 77 4.97 7.64 0.22
C SER A 77 6.04 8.00 -0.82
N THR A 78 7.20 7.36 -0.74
CA THR A 78 8.34 7.68 -1.62
C THR A 78 8.00 7.40 -3.09
N ASP A 79 7.28 6.33 -3.38
CA ASP A 79 6.88 5.95 -4.75
C ASP A 79 5.86 6.91 -5.37
N ALA A 80 4.99 7.54 -4.57
CA ALA A 80 4.02 8.52 -5.04
C ALA A 80 4.60 9.94 -5.04
N GLY A 81 5.19 10.37 -3.93
CA GLY A 81 5.65 11.75 -3.77
C GLY A 81 6.82 12.12 -4.68
N MET A 82 7.81 11.24 -4.84
CA MET A 82 8.97 11.52 -5.70
C MET A 82 8.66 11.45 -7.20
N ILE A 83 7.56 10.85 -7.60
CA ILE A 83 7.12 10.82 -9.00
C ILE A 83 6.05 11.87 -9.33
N GLY A 84 5.74 12.77 -8.39
CA GLY A 84 4.96 13.97 -8.68
C GLY A 84 3.59 14.07 -8.01
N ASN A 85 3.22 13.16 -7.13
CA ASN A 85 2.07 13.37 -6.25
C ASN A 85 2.46 14.31 -5.10
N PHE A 86 1.79 15.47 -5.01
CA PHE A 86 2.01 16.42 -3.92
C PHE A 86 0.82 16.51 -2.95
N LEU A 87 -0.17 15.62 -3.09
CA LEU A 87 -1.32 15.56 -2.18
C LEU A 87 -0.97 14.73 -0.96
N GLY A 88 -1.11 15.33 0.21
CA GLY A 88 -0.83 14.70 1.49
C GLY A 88 -2.01 13.91 2.07
N PRO A 89 -1.84 13.41 3.31
CA PRO A 89 -2.88 12.66 4.01
C PRO A 89 -4.18 13.47 4.21
N GLU A 90 -4.10 14.78 4.42
CA GLU A 90 -5.31 15.61 4.58
C GLU A 90 -6.16 15.64 3.31
N GLU A 91 -5.55 15.83 2.14
CA GLU A 91 -6.25 15.79 0.86
C GLU A 91 -6.83 14.40 0.59
N ALA A 92 -6.12 13.34 0.96
CA ALA A 92 -6.61 11.97 0.84
C ALA A 92 -7.91 11.76 1.64
N TYR A 93 -7.93 12.17 2.91
CA TYR A 93 -9.13 12.05 3.74
C TYR A 93 -10.28 12.94 3.25
N ARG A 94 -9.99 14.16 2.81
CA ARG A 94 -10.99 15.08 2.22
C ARG A 94 -11.61 14.46 0.96
N PHE A 95 -10.80 13.92 0.08
CA PHE A 95 -11.27 13.24 -1.13
C PHE A 95 -12.12 12.02 -0.79
N ALA A 96 -11.67 11.16 0.14
CA ALA A 96 -12.43 10.00 0.59
C ALA A 96 -13.81 10.38 1.17
N ARG A 97 -13.90 11.53 1.83
CA ARG A 97 -15.16 12.07 2.37
C ARG A 97 -16.04 12.75 1.31
N GLY A 98 -15.63 12.74 0.04
CA GLY A 98 -16.38 13.35 -1.06
C GLY A 98 -16.20 14.86 -1.17
N GLU A 99 -15.20 15.45 -0.54
CA GLU A 99 -14.85 16.84 -0.73
C GLU A 99 -14.11 17.04 -2.06
N ILE A 100 -14.20 18.24 -2.62
CA ILE A 100 -13.45 18.61 -3.82
C ILE A 100 -11.98 18.81 -3.44
N VAL A 101 -11.09 18.08 -4.10
CA VAL A 101 -9.65 18.31 -4.05
C VAL A 101 -9.11 18.68 -5.43
N ARG A 102 -7.96 19.32 -5.47
CA ARG A 102 -7.25 19.57 -6.74
C ARG A 102 -6.19 18.49 -6.92
N ALA A 103 -6.37 17.62 -7.89
CA ALA A 103 -5.41 16.58 -8.24
C ALA A 103 -4.03 17.19 -8.60
N SER A 104 -2.96 16.39 -8.51
CA SER A 104 -1.59 16.82 -8.86
C SER A 104 -1.46 17.34 -10.29
N GLY A 105 -2.29 16.86 -11.21
CA GLY A 105 -2.42 17.40 -12.56
C GLY A 105 -3.24 18.70 -12.68
N GLY A 106 -3.71 19.29 -11.57
CA GLY A 106 -4.42 20.57 -11.52
C GLY A 106 -5.94 20.48 -11.66
N VAL A 107 -6.50 19.32 -12.00
CA VAL A 107 -7.94 19.12 -12.18
C VAL A 107 -8.63 19.06 -10.81
N ARG A 108 -9.80 19.71 -10.70
CA ARG A 108 -10.67 19.58 -9.52
C ARG A 108 -11.42 18.26 -9.62
N THR A 109 -11.36 17.45 -8.58
CA THR A 109 -11.97 16.12 -8.56
C THR A 109 -12.64 15.85 -7.22
N LYS A 110 -13.65 14.98 -7.22
CA LYS A 110 -14.30 14.45 -6.01
C LYS A 110 -14.86 13.05 -6.30
N LEU A 111 -15.06 12.27 -5.27
CA LEU A 111 -15.82 11.03 -5.38
C LEU A 111 -17.31 11.34 -5.54
N VAL A 112 -17.99 10.60 -6.42
CA VAL A 112 -19.46 10.68 -6.56
C VAL A 112 -20.14 10.18 -5.28
N ARG A 113 -19.58 9.13 -4.68
CA ARG A 113 -20.01 8.58 -3.39
C ARG A 113 -18.84 8.60 -2.42
N PRO A 114 -18.98 9.27 -1.26
CA PRO A 114 -17.97 9.19 -0.20
C PRO A 114 -17.70 7.75 0.25
N LEU A 115 -16.47 7.48 0.66
CA LEU A 115 -16.11 6.25 1.32
C LEU A 115 -16.63 6.24 2.77
N ASP A 116 -16.80 5.05 3.34
CA ASP A 116 -17.14 4.87 4.76
C ASP A 116 -15.86 4.84 5.62
N PHE A 117 -14.71 4.43 5.04
CA PHE A 117 -13.40 4.41 5.73
C PHE A 117 -12.23 4.58 4.75
N LEU A 118 -11.08 4.98 5.29
CA LEU A 118 -9.82 5.06 4.56
C LEU A 118 -8.64 4.73 5.47
N VAL A 119 -7.65 4.01 4.92
CA VAL A 119 -6.30 3.90 5.45
C VAL A 119 -5.33 4.61 4.50
N VAL A 120 -4.61 5.60 4.99
CA VAL A 120 -3.40 6.09 4.32
C VAL A 120 -2.28 5.12 4.68
N ALA A 121 -1.80 4.37 3.69
CA ALA A 121 -0.84 3.29 3.85
C ALA A 121 0.48 3.62 3.14
N ASP A 122 1.04 4.80 3.40
CA ASP A 122 2.31 5.22 2.82
C ASP A 122 3.43 4.25 3.19
N HIS A 123 4.39 4.03 2.28
CA HIS A 123 5.55 3.18 2.50
C HIS A 123 6.34 3.59 3.74
N ALA A 124 6.66 2.62 4.59
CA ALA A 124 7.48 2.85 5.79
C ALA A 124 8.93 3.24 5.45
N GLU A 125 9.42 2.78 4.30
CA GLU A 125 10.78 3.00 3.83
C GLU A 125 11.02 4.44 3.44
N ASN A 126 11.76 5.16 4.30
CA ASN A 126 12.02 6.60 4.18
C ASN A 126 10.72 7.43 4.08
N LEU A 127 9.76 7.10 4.94
CA LEU A 127 8.46 7.75 5.06
C LEU A 127 8.58 9.28 5.06
N GLY A 128 7.85 9.93 4.16
CA GLY A 128 7.84 11.39 4.04
C GLY A 128 9.05 12.01 3.33
N LEU A 129 9.92 11.22 2.70
CA LEU A 129 11.13 11.73 2.04
C LEU A 129 10.84 12.88 1.07
N SER A 130 9.83 12.76 0.22
CA SER A 130 9.46 13.81 -0.75
C SER A 130 8.99 15.09 -0.07
N VAL A 131 8.25 14.99 1.03
CA VAL A 131 7.81 16.14 1.84
C VAL A 131 9.01 16.82 2.51
N LEU A 132 9.93 16.04 3.08
CA LEU A 132 11.16 16.56 3.68
C LEU A 132 12.05 17.28 2.66
N ILE A 133 12.08 16.79 1.41
CA ILE A 133 12.78 17.45 0.29
C ILE A 133 12.08 18.75 -0.08
N GLU A 134 10.76 18.75 -0.18
CA GLU A 134 9.97 19.96 -0.50
C GLU A 134 10.17 21.05 0.56
N GLU A 135 10.10 20.69 1.84
CA GLU A 135 10.32 21.57 2.97
C GLU A 135 11.79 22.02 3.13
N SER A 136 12.73 21.42 2.40
CA SER A 136 14.18 21.56 2.63
C SER A 136 14.53 21.35 4.10
N ASN A 137 14.01 20.27 4.66
CA ASN A 137 14.09 19.96 6.09
C ASN A 137 15.55 19.94 6.59
N PRO A 138 15.90 20.66 7.67
CA PRO A 138 17.27 20.77 8.14
C PRO A 138 17.91 19.43 8.55
N ASP A 139 17.11 18.49 9.08
CA ASP A 139 17.60 17.17 9.49
C ASP A 139 17.93 16.32 8.27
N LEU A 140 17.06 16.34 7.25
CA LEU A 140 17.37 15.72 5.95
C LEU A 140 18.67 16.28 5.37
N LEU A 141 18.84 17.61 5.38
CA LEU A 141 19.99 18.29 4.77
C LEU A 141 21.31 18.04 5.52
N ARG A 142 21.27 17.67 6.80
CA ARG A 142 22.45 17.24 7.56
C ARG A 142 22.95 15.86 7.16
N ASN A 143 22.07 15.01 6.66
CA ASN A 143 22.46 13.71 6.15
C ASN A 143 23.02 13.84 4.73
N PRO A 144 24.24 13.31 4.43
CA PRO A 144 24.87 13.44 3.11
C PRO A 144 24.03 12.86 1.96
N TRP A 145 23.37 11.73 2.19
CA TRP A 145 22.48 11.12 1.19
C TRP A 145 21.19 11.92 1.04
N GLY A 146 20.60 12.35 2.16
CA GLY A 146 19.42 13.22 2.16
C GLY A 146 19.66 14.52 1.40
N LYS A 147 20.81 15.17 1.64
CA LYS A 147 21.22 16.35 0.88
C LYS A 147 21.39 16.05 -0.61
N LYS A 148 22.01 14.91 -0.96
CA LYS A 148 22.18 14.50 -2.36
C LYS A 148 20.83 14.37 -3.08
N VAL A 149 19.86 13.68 -2.51
CA VAL A 149 18.54 13.49 -3.15
C VAL A 149 17.76 14.80 -3.21
N HIS A 150 17.84 15.63 -2.18
CA HIS A 150 17.28 16.98 -2.18
C HIS A 150 17.85 17.81 -3.35
N ASP A 151 19.18 17.87 -3.49
CA ASP A 151 19.85 18.67 -4.53
C ASP A 151 19.49 18.16 -5.94
N LEU A 152 19.32 16.84 -6.13
CA LEU A 152 18.85 16.25 -7.38
C LEU A 152 17.44 16.75 -7.73
N VAL A 153 16.51 16.71 -6.78
CA VAL A 153 15.13 17.20 -7.01
C VAL A 153 15.12 18.70 -7.29
N ARG A 154 15.87 19.50 -6.55
CA ARG A 154 16.00 20.97 -6.77
C ARG A 154 16.66 21.30 -8.10
N ALA A 155 17.49 20.42 -8.63
CA ALA A 155 18.08 20.53 -9.99
C ALA A 155 17.14 20.05 -11.11
N GLY A 156 15.88 19.72 -10.81
CA GLY A 156 14.90 19.22 -11.79
C GLY A 156 15.13 17.77 -12.22
N LYS A 157 15.77 16.96 -11.37
CA LYS A 157 16.11 15.55 -11.62
C LYS A 157 15.44 14.60 -10.61
N PRO A 158 14.10 14.64 -10.44
CA PRO A 158 13.41 13.82 -9.43
C PRO A 158 13.56 12.32 -9.70
N PHE A 159 13.64 11.89 -10.95
CA PHE A 159 13.85 10.48 -11.30
C PHE A 159 15.25 9.97 -10.91
N ASP A 160 16.28 10.83 -10.97
CA ASP A 160 17.63 10.44 -10.49
C ASP A 160 17.62 10.29 -8.97
N ALA A 161 16.87 11.12 -8.27
CA ALA A 161 16.67 11.00 -6.82
C ALA A 161 15.88 9.73 -6.45
N TYR A 162 14.80 9.43 -7.19
CA TYR A 162 14.04 8.19 -7.01
C TYR A 162 14.88 6.95 -7.30
N ALA A 163 15.68 6.96 -8.37
CA ALA A 163 16.62 5.88 -8.67
C ALA A 163 17.69 5.70 -7.57
N ALA A 164 18.17 6.79 -6.96
CA ALA A 164 19.10 6.73 -5.85
C ALA A 164 18.46 6.05 -4.61
N TRP A 165 17.17 6.34 -4.33
CA TRP A 165 16.41 5.64 -3.29
C TRP A 165 16.26 4.14 -3.61
N GLY A 166 15.86 3.79 -4.83
CA GLY A 166 15.71 2.40 -5.26
C GLY A 166 17.00 1.56 -5.13
N LEU A 167 18.17 2.20 -5.28
CA LEU A 167 19.46 1.55 -5.06
C LEU A 167 19.69 1.19 -3.59
N GLU A 168 19.28 2.04 -2.65
CA GLU A 168 19.41 1.75 -1.21
C GLU A 168 18.39 0.68 -0.78
N MET A 169 17.17 0.74 -1.34
CA MET A 169 16.17 -0.33 -1.16
C MET A 169 16.73 -1.70 -1.61
N ALA A 170 17.37 -1.74 -2.78
CA ALA A 170 17.94 -2.98 -3.30
C ALA A 170 19.10 -3.54 -2.46
N LYS A 171 19.80 -2.69 -1.71
CA LYS A 171 20.85 -3.09 -0.75
C LYS A 171 20.28 -3.48 0.61
N ASN A 172 19.02 -3.14 0.88
CA ASN A 172 18.38 -3.20 2.20
C ASN A 172 19.14 -2.36 3.25
N GLU A 173 19.57 -1.16 2.87
CA GLU A 173 20.28 -0.23 3.73
C GLU A 173 19.48 1.07 3.85
N ASP A 174 19.12 1.46 5.09
CA ASP A 174 18.46 2.75 5.33
C ASP A 174 19.48 3.89 5.26
N PRO A 175 19.39 4.74 4.23
CA PRO A 175 20.35 5.83 4.05
C PRO A 175 20.10 7.01 5.01
N LEU A 176 18.92 7.13 5.61
CA LEU A 176 18.59 8.21 6.55
C LEU A 176 18.74 7.78 8.00
N LYS A 177 18.26 6.59 8.36
CA LYS A 177 18.28 5.99 9.70
C LYS A 177 18.13 7.01 10.85
N ASP A 178 17.03 7.74 10.84
CA ASP A 178 16.71 8.75 11.82
C ASP A 178 15.32 8.51 12.41
N ASP A 179 15.29 7.85 13.57
CA ASP A 179 14.07 7.51 14.29
C ASP A 179 13.24 8.74 14.68
N HIS A 180 13.90 9.86 14.99
CA HIS A 180 13.23 11.10 15.34
C HIS A 180 12.50 11.69 14.13
N LEU A 181 13.17 11.69 12.99
CA LEU A 181 12.59 12.18 11.75
C LEU A 181 11.41 11.31 11.32
N THR A 182 11.58 9.98 11.31
CA THR A 182 10.52 9.02 10.97
C THR A 182 9.31 9.18 11.90
N ARG A 183 9.54 9.28 13.21
CA ARG A 183 8.46 9.51 14.20
C ARG A 183 7.75 10.83 13.99
N THR A 184 8.47 11.89 13.66
CA THR A 184 7.88 13.19 13.38
C THR A 184 6.94 13.13 12.17
N ILE A 185 7.36 12.49 11.11
CA ILE A 185 6.53 12.29 9.91
C ILE A 185 5.33 11.38 10.21
N TRP A 186 5.55 10.26 10.90
CA TRP A 186 4.47 9.36 11.31
C TRP A 186 3.40 10.09 12.12
N ASN A 187 3.81 10.92 13.08
CA ASN A 187 2.86 11.71 13.89
C ASN A 187 2.04 12.70 13.05
N ARG A 188 2.58 13.26 11.96
CA ARG A 188 1.79 14.08 11.03
C ARG A 188 0.68 13.28 10.35
N ILE A 189 0.96 12.02 9.97
CA ILE A 189 -0.03 11.10 9.38
C ILE A 189 -1.11 10.76 10.41
N VAL A 190 -0.69 10.44 11.63
CA VAL A 190 -1.61 10.17 12.75
C VAL A 190 -2.51 11.38 13.03
N ASP A 191 -1.95 12.58 13.08
CA ASP A 191 -2.72 13.81 13.32
C ASP A 191 -3.74 14.08 12.20
N ALA A 192 -3.37 13.81 10.95
CA ALA A 192 -4.30 13.92 9.83
C ALA A 192 -5.45 12.91 9.95
N ALA A 193 -5.16 11.63 10.28
CA ALA A 193 -6.19 10.63 10.49
C ALA A 193 -7.17 11.03 11.61
N GLU A 194 -6.65 11.43 12.77
CA GLU A 194 -7.49 11.87 13.90
C GLU A 194 -8.37 13.08 13.55
N LYS A 195 -7.83 14.03 12.81
CA LYS A 195 -8.56 15.23 12.38
C LYS A 195 -9.80 14.91 11.55
N TYR A 196 -9.71 13.88 10.70
CA TYR A 196 -10.77 13.48 9.78
C TYR A 196 -11.60 12.29 10.26
N ASN A 197 -11.19 11.61 11.32
CA ASN A 197 -11.95 10.52 11.92
C ASN A 197 -13.22 11.06 12.58
N GLN A 198 -14.36 10.59 12.11
CA GLN A 198 -15.68 10.95 12.64
C GLN A 198 -16.49 9.70 12.88
N PRO A 199 -16.44 9.12 14.09
CA PRO A 199 -17.13 7.87 14.41
C PRO A 199 -18.61 7.86 14.00
N GLY A 200 -19.03 6.79 13.32
CA GLY A 200 -20.40 6.64 12.80
C GLY A 200 -20.66 7.33 11.47
N VAL A 201 -19.74 8.13 10.96
CA VAL A 201 -19.84 8.85 9.67
C VAL A 201 -18.74 8.40 8.73
N PHE A 202 -17.50 8.57 9.13
CA PHE A 202 -16.30 8.19 8.37
C PHE A 202 -15.22 7.71 9.33
N THR A 203 -14.57 6.60 9.02
CA THR A 203 -13.48 6.07 9.84
C THR A 203 -12.14 6.29 9.13
N ALA A 204 -11.29 7.10 9.71
CA ALA A 204 -9.89 7.21 9.33
C ALA A 204 -9.07 6.25 10.19
N LEU A 205 -8.62 5.14 9.60
CA LEU A 205 -7.78 4.16 10.27
C LEU A 205 -6.31 4.53 10.11
N HIS A 206 -5.51 4.23 11.14
CA HIS A 206 -4.06 4.38 11.06
C HIS A 206 -3.44 3.17 10.39
N GLY A 207 -2.44 3.38 9.55
CA GLY A 207 -1.72 2.30 8.88
C GLY A 207 -0.47 2.78 8.16
N PHE A 208 0.30 1.84 7.68
CA PHE A 208 1.47 2.06 6.83
C PHE A 208 1.71 0.82 5.96
N GLU A 209 2.45 0.96 4.88
CA GLU A 209 2.87 -0.19 4.09
C GLU A 209 4.29 -0.62 4.45
N TRP A 210 4.43 -1.86 4.89
CA TRP A 210 5.71 -2.56 4.98
C TRP A 210 6.08 -3.12 3.62
N THR A 211 7.22 -2.69 3.07
CA THR A 211 7.59 -2.88 1.67
C THR A 211 8.68 -3.90 1.51
N SER A 212 8.49 -5.12 1.99
CA SER A 212 9.49 -6.16 1.78
C SER A 212 9.70 -6.44 0.30
N SER A 213 10.92 -6.26 -0.14
CA SER A 213 11.37 -6.46 -1.53
C SER A 213 12.49 -7.49 -1.61
N TYR A 214 12.35 -8.60 -0.90
CA TYR A 214 13.34 -9.67 -0.83
C TYR A 214 13.70 -10.18 -2.23
N GLU A 215 14.98 -10.01 -2.62
CA GLU A 215 15.46 -10.34 -3.98
C GLU A 215 14.63 -9.69 -5.11
N SER A 216 14.15 -8.47 -4.90
CA SER A 216 13.25 -7.71 -5.76
C SER A 216 11.84 -8.31 -5.91
N ASN A 217 11.47 -9.27 -5.09
CA ASN A 217 10.13 -9.87 -5.08
C ASN A 217 9.21 -9.10 -4.13
N ASN A 218 8.00 -8.79 -4.61
CA ASN A 218 7.02 -8.10 -3.79
C ASN A 218 6.47 -9.02 -2.69
N LEU A 219 6.68 -8.63 -1.45
CA LEU A 219 6.10 -9.28 -0.28
C LEU A 219 5.46 -8.23 0.65
N HIS A 220 4.92 -7.17 0.07
CA HIS A 220 4.38 -6.01 0.76
C HIS A 220 3.13 -6.34 1.58
N ARG A 221 2.92 -5.61 2.69
CA ARG A 221 1.73 -5.70 3.55
C ARG A 221 1.32 -4.31 4.02
N ASN A 222 0.05 -4.00 3.92
CA ASN A 222 -0.52 -2.87 4.62
C ASN A 222 -0.80 -3.25 6.06
N VAL A 223 -0.09 -2.65 6.99
CA VAL A 223 -0.32 -2.81 8.44
C VAL A 223 -1.35 -1.79 8.88
N ILE A 224 -2.43 -2.26 9.50
CA ILE A 224 -3.58 -1.43 9.90
C ILE A 224 -3.83 -1.61 11.38
N PHE A 225 -4.04 -0.50 12.08
CA PHE A 225 -4.34 -0.48 13.50
C PHE A 225 -5.83 -0.22 13.72
N ARG A 226 -6.44 -0.99 14.63
CA ARG A 226 -7.78 -0.71 15.12
C ARG A 226 -7.82 0.52 16.03
N ASP A 227 -6.70 0.83 16.63
CA ASP A 227 -6.57 1.77 17.75
C ASP A 227 -6.36 3.21 17.26
N GLY A 228 -6.72 4.17 18.11
CA GLY A 228 -6.52 5.60 17.87
C GLY A 228 -5.10 6.07 18.22
N ALA A 229 -4.90 7.39 18.11
CA ALA A 229 -3.61 8.03 18.34
C ALA A 229 -3.00 7.77 19.71
N ASP A 230 -3.81 7.51 20.71
CA ASP A 230 -3.36 7.18 22.07
C ASP A 230 -2.43 5.96 22.15
N LYS A 231 -2.51 5.06 21.16
CA LYS A 231 -1.68 3.85 21.07
C LYS A 231 -0.71 3.83 19.90
N VAL A 232 -1.03 4.51 18.79
CA VAL A 232 -0.21 4.46 17.58
C VAL A 232 0.77 5.63 17.45
N ARG A 233 0.53 6.72 18.19
CA ARG A 233 1.46 7.85 18.23
C ARG A 233 2.83 7.38 18.73
N ASP A 234 3.88 7.99 18.22
CA ASP A 234 5.27 7.67 18.57
C ASP A 234 5.77 6.27 18.16
N LEU A 235 4.97 5.51 17.40
CA LEU A 235 5.51 4.34 16.73
C LEU A 235 6.56 4.75 15.70
N ILE A 236 7.46 3.83 15.43
CA ILE A 236 8.28 3.84 14.22
C ILE A 236 7.74 2.71 13.36
N PRO A 237 7.15 2.99 12.19
CA PRO A 237 6.69 1.96 11.28
C PRO A 237 7.80 0.97 10.96
N PHE A 238 7.49 -0.32 11.06
CA PHE A 238 8.43 -1.39 10.71
C PHE A 238 8.68 -1.41 9.21
N SER A 239 9.91 -1.42 8.81
CA SER A 239 10.33 -1.28 7.41
C SER A 239 11.09 -2.50 6.89
N ASN A 240 11.26 -2.60 5.59
CA ASN A 240 12.14 -3.60 4.98
C ASN A 240 13.58 -3.49 5.51
N TYR A 241 14.04 -2.28 5.87
CA TYR A 241 15.36 -2.07 6.46
C TYR A 241 15.54 -2.74 7.83
N ASP A 242 14.44 -2.89 8.59
CA ASP A 242 14.47 -3.65 9.85
C ASP A 242 14.52 -5.15 9.57
N SER A 243 13.68 -5.63 8.66
CA SER A 243 13.75 -7.01 8.15
C SER A 243 12.85 -7.19 6.91
N PRO A 244 13.27 -7.95 5.90
CA PRO A 244 12.40 -8.37 4.81
C PRO A 244 11.54 -9.60 5.15
N ASP A 245 11.68 -10.19 6.33
CA ASP A 245 10.99 -11.43 6.74
C ASP A 245 9.61 -11.12 7.33
N PRO A 246 8.49 -11.62 6.76
CA PRO A 246 7.16 -11.42 7.31
C PRO A 246 7.00 -11.96 8.74
N GLU A 247 7.76 -12.99 9.14
CA GLU A 247 7.73 -13.47 10.52
C GLU A 247 8.24 -12.41 11.51
N LYS A 248 9.19 -11.55 11.08
CA LYS A 248 9.68 -10.42 11.90
C LYS A 248 8.66 -9.28 11.97
N LEU A 249 7.92 -9.03 10.90
CA LEU A 249 6.78 -8.12 10.95
C LEU A 249 5.74 -8.59 11.98
N TRP A 250 5.38 -9.87 11.96
CA TRP A 250 4.43 -10.43 12.94
C TRP A 250 4.94 -10.36 14.39
N GLU A 251 6.25 -10.56 14.61
CA GLU A 251 6.86 -10.36 15.93
C GLU A 251 6.74 -8.89 16.39
N TRP A 252 6.98 -7.93 15.48
CA TRP A 252 6.81 -6.51 15.76
C TRP A 252 5.35 -6.15 16.06
N MET A 253 4.40 -6.66 15.29
CA MET A 253 2.96 -6.46 15.54
C MET A 253 2.53 -7.05 16.89
N LYS A 254 3.04 -8.24 17.23
CA LYS A 254 2.81 -8.85 18.54
C LYS A 254 3.33 -7.98 19.68
N ALA A 255 4.54 -7.46 19.55
CA ALA A 255 5.13 -6.55 20.54
C ALA A 255 4.32 -5.24 20.69
N TYR A 256 3.75 -4.74 19.60
CA TYR A 256 2.81 -3.62 19.64
C TYR A 256 1.58 -3.96 20.48
N GLU A 257 0.90 -5.08 20.22
CA GLU A 257 -0.30 -5.49 20.96
C GLU A 257 0.00 -5.74 22.45
N GLU A 258 1.11 -6.40 22.75
CA GLU A 258 1.54 -6.67 24.13
C GLU A 258 1.82 -5.39 24.93
N ARG A 259 2.47 -4.40 24.29
CA ARG A 259 2.81 -3.12 24.93
C ARG A 259 1.60 -2.22 25.13
N THR A 260 0.68 -2.19 24.17
CA THR A 260 -0.39 -1.20 24.12
C THR A 260 -1.77 -1.75 24.44
N SER A 261 -1.93 -3.09 24.53
CA SER A 261 -3.23 -3.76 24.52
C SER A 261 -4.09 -3.36 23.32
N GLY A 262 -3.45 -3.00 22.24
CA GLY A 262 -4.04 -2.65 20.95
C GLY A 262 -4.35 -3.84 20.08
N ARG A 263 -4.71 -3.59 18.83
CA ARG A 263 -4.91 -4.60 17.79
C ARG A 263 -4.41 -4.10 16.43
N ALA A 264 -3.73 -4.98 15.73
CA ALA A 264 -3.27 -4.73 14.36
C ALA A 264 -3.55 -5.94 13.46
N LEU A 265 -3.63 -5.71 12.17
CA LEU A 265 -3.62 -6.74 11.14
C LEU A 265 -2.75 -6.29 9.96
N ALA A 266 -2.32 -7.23 9.15
CA ALA A 266 -1.60 -6.94 7.91
C ALA A 266 -2.36 -7.51 6.71
N ILE A 267 -2.38 -6.76 5.60
CA ILE A 267 -3.03 -7.17 4.35
C ILE A 267 -1.95 -7.37 3.29
N PRO A 268 -1.56 -8.61 2.98
CA PRO A 268 -0.66 -8.89 1.86
C PRO A 268 -1.31 -8.51 0.53
N HIS A 269 -0.49 -8.08 -0.42
CA HIS A 269 -0.94 -7.72 -1.75
C HIS A 269 0.13 -7.98 -2.81
N ASN A 270 -0.27 -7.92 -4.08
CA ASN A 270 0.62 -8.14 -5.23
C ASN A 270 1.41 -9.46 -5.18
N GLY A 271 0.78 -10.55 -4.80
CA GLY A 271 1.39 -11.88 -4.92
C GLY A 271 1.84 -12.19 -6.34
N ASN A 272 1.13 -11.63 -7.33
CA ASN A 272 1.49 -11.68 -8.75
C ASN A 272 2.86 -11.06 -9.11
N LEU A 273 3.49 -10.32 -8.21
CA LEU A 273 4.84 -9.75 -8.35
C LEU A 273 5.87 -10.45 -7.42
N SER A 274 5.48 -11.52 -6.73
CA SER A 274 6.32 -12.17 -5.72
C SER A 274 7.22 -13.27 -6.28
N ASN A 275 7.10 -13.64 -7.55
CA ASN A 275 7.77 -14.80 -8.16
C ASN A 275 7.61 -16.08 -7.31
N GLY A 276 6.40 -16.28 -6.81
CA GLY A 276 5.99 -17.49 -6.07
C GLY A 276 6.35 -17.47 -4.58
N LEU A 277 6.84 -16.36 -4.03
CA LEU A 277 7.20 -16.28 -2.61
C LEU A 277 6.03 -15.90 -1.70
N MET A 278 4.96 -15.26 -2.20
CA MET A 278 3.84 -14.81 -1.37
C MET A 278 3.12 -15.98 -0.70
N PHE A 279 2.90 -17.06 -1.42
CA PHE A 279 2.23 -18.27 -0.94
C PHE A 279 3.13 -19.51 -1.10
N ASP A 280 4.43 -19.37 -0.78
CA ASP A 280 5.37 -20.47 -0.83
C ASP A 280 5.03 -21.57 0.19
N ASP A 281 5.56 -22.77 -0.02
CA ASP A 281 5.40 -23.93 0.87
C ASP A 281 6.47 -23.97 1.97
N VAL A 282 7.38 -23.01 1.93
CA VAL A 282 8.47 -22.85 2.90
C VAL A 282 8.54 -21.42 3.44
N THR A 283 9.06 -21.25 4.62
CA THR A 283 9.32 -19.93 5.22
C THR A 283 10.35 -19.14 4.41
N LEU A 284 10.25 -17.82 4.37
CA LEU A 284 11.05 -16.98 3.49
C LEU A 284 12.56 -17.12 3.71
N ILE A 285 13.00 -16.97 4.94
CA ILE A 285 14.46 -16.92 5.26
C ILE A 285 14.99 -18.32 5.63
N SER A 286 14.30 -19.03 6.52
CA SER A 286 14.80 -20.31 7.01
C SER A 286 14.59 -21.47 6.05
N LYS A 287 13.78 -21.29 4.99
CA LYS A 287 13.41 -22.29 3.97
C LYS A 287 12.89 -23.61 4.56
N LYS A 288 12.30 -23.54 5.75
CA LYS A 288 11.66 -24.69 6.39
C LYS A 288 10.23 -24.89 5.88
N PRO A 289 9.74 -26.12 5.75
CA PRO A 289 8.33 -26.35 5.47
C PRO A 289 7.42 -25.63 6.44
N LEU A 290 6.26 -25.15 5.97
CA LEU A 290 5.30 -24.47 6.83
C LEU A 290 4.84 -25.41 7.96
N SER A 291 4.94 -24.91 9.18
CA SER A 291 4.52 -25.61 10.40
C SER A 291 3.14 -25.14 10.83
N LYS A 292 2.53 -25.87 11.78
CA LYS A 292 1.28 -25.42 12.41
C LYS A 292 1.44 -24.05 13.09
N ASP A 293 2.54 -23.82 13.81
CA ASP A 293 2.84 -22.55 14.47
C ASP A 293 2.92 -21.39 13.43
N TYR A 294 3.60 -21.61 12.31
CA TYR A 294 3.63 -20.61 11.24
C TYR A 294 2.23 -20.31 10.71
N ALA A 295 1.43 -21.34 10.45
CA ALA A 295 0.08 -21.20 9.93
C ALA A 295 -0.84 -20.46 10.91
N GLU A 296 -0.75 -20.77 12.22
CA GLU A 296 -1.49 -20.08 13.26
C GLU A 296 -1.11 -18.60 13.35
N ARG A 297 0.19 -18.28 13.28
CA ARG A 297 0.66 -16.88 13.29
C ARG A 297 0.20 -16.14 12.06
N ARG A 298 0.33 -16.73 10.87
CA ARG A 298 -0.10 -16.11 9.63
C ARG A 298 -1.61 -15.84 9.61
N ALA A 299 -2.42 -16.84 9.95
CA ALA A 299 -3.88 -16.69 10.02
C ALA A 299 -4.32 -15.59 11.02
N ASN A 300 -3.55 -15.41 12.10
CA ASN A 300 -3.83 -14.36 13.08
C ASN A 300 -3.49 -12.96 12.56
N TRP A 301 -2.34 -12.79 11.86
CA TRP A 301 -1.85 -11.48 11.46
C TRP A 301 -2.28 -11.06 10.05
N GLU A 302 -2.51 -12.03 9.15
CA GLU A 302 -2.86 -11.81 7.74
C GLU A 302 -4.22 -12.48 7.40
N PRO A 303 -5.33 -12.09 8.06
CA PRO A 303 -6.62 -12.78 7.90
C PRO A 303 -7.31 -12.50 6.56
N ILE A 304 -6.84 -11.52 5.81
CA ILE A 304 -7.39 -11.11 4.51
C ILE A 304 -6.25 -10.82 3.54
N TYR A 305 -6.56 -10.85 2.24
CA TYR A 305 -5.63 -10.59 1.15
C TYR A 305 -6.25 -9.61 0.14
N GLU A 306 -5.49 -8.63 -0.33
CA GLU A 306 -5.89 -7.74 -1.40
C GLU A 306 -5.75 -8.45 -2.75
N VAL A 307 -6.86 -8.67 -3.44
CA VAL A 307 -6.93 -9.55 -4.60
C VAL A 307 -6.47 -8.85 -5.88
N THR A 308 -6.78 -7.56 -6.05
CA THR A 308 -6.49 -6.81 -7.28
C THR A 308 -6.15 -5.37 -6.99
N GLN A 309 -5.30 -4.79 -7.82
CA GLN A 309 -4.93 -3.37 -7.77
C GLN A 309 -4.32 -2.92 -9.11
N ILE A 310 -3.87 -1.65 -9.20
CA ILE A 310 -3.28 -1.05 -10.41
C ILE A 310 -2.06 -1.81 -10.98
N LYS A 311 -1.33 -2.57 -10.16
CA LYS A 311 -0.18 -3.40 -10.59
C LYS A 311 -0.59 -4.82 -11.03
N GLY A 312 -1.86 -5.03 -11.36
CA GLY A 312 -2.40 -6.25 -11.92
C GLY A 312 -3.29 -7.04 -10.98
N ASP A 313 -4.09 -7.91 -11.57
CA ASP A 313 -4.95 -8.83 -10.84
C ASP A 313 -4.15 -9.94 -10.16
N GLY A 314 -4.49 -10.25 -8.93
CA GLY A 314 -3.93 -11.31 -8.11
C GLY A 314 -4.91 -12.44 -7.81
N GLU A 315 -6.12 -12.44 -8.43
CA GLU A 315 -7.13 -13.47 -8.19
C GLU A 315 -6.74 -14.80 -8.81
N THR A 316 -6.50 -14.80 -10.13
CA THR A 316 -6.11 -15.97 -10.88
C THR A 316 -5.31 -15.61 -12.13
N HIS A 317 -4.89 -16.63 -12.87
CA HIS A 317 -4.13 -16.50 -14.10
C HIS A 317 -4.68 -17.48 -15.15
N LEU A 318 -4.63 -17.13 -16.45
CA LEU A 318 -5.14 -17.98 -17.52
C LEU A 318 -4.54 -19.39 -17.52
N ALA A 319 -3.26 -19.53 -17.18
CA ALA A 319 -2.62 -20.85 -17.06
C ALA A 319 -3.15 -21.70 -15.90
N LEU A 320 -3.74 -21.07 -14.87
CA LEU A 320 -4.32 -21.74 -13.69
C LEU A 320 -5.82 -21.97 -13.83
N SER A 321 -6.49 -21.12 -14.59
CA SER A 321 -7.95 -21.14 -14.81
C SER A 321 -8.29 -21.02 -16.30
N PRO A 322 -7.91 -21.99 -17.16
CA PRO A 322 -8.01 -21.83 -18.63
C PRO A 322 -9.43 -21.84 -19.18
N LYS A 323 -10.43 -22.12 -18.35
CA LYS A 323 -11.86 -22.11 -18.73
C LYS A 323 -12.60 -20.89 -18.20
N ASP A 324 -11.93 -20.03 -17.49
CA ASP A 324 -12.50 -18.77 -16.94
C ASP A 324 -12.22 -17.66 -17.96
N GLU A 325 -13.29 -17.07 -18.50
CA GLU A 325 -13.19 -15.98 -19.49
C GLU A 325 -12.63 -14.68 -18.94
N PHE A 326 -12.51 -14.54 -17.61
CA PHE A 326 -11.94 -13.37 -16.94
C PHE A 326 -10.52 -13.62 -16.39
N ALA A 327 -9.96 -14.81 -16.56
CA ALA A 327 -8.65 -15.17 -15.99
C ALA A 327 -7.45 -14.41 -16.59
N ASP A 328 -7.64 -13.71 -17.70
CA ASP A 328 -6.65 -12.85 -18.34
C ASP A 328 -6.89 -11.35 -18.09
N TYR A 329 -7.90 -11.02 -17.26
CA TYR A 329 -8.21 -9.63 -16.95
C TYR A 329 -7.08 -8.98 -16.16
N TYR A 330 -6.53 -7.89 -16.71
CA TYR A 330 -5.51 -7.05 -16.09
C TYR A 330 -4.27 -7.82 -15.56
N THR A 331 -3.84 -8.84 -16.28
CA THR A 331 -2.73 -9.71 -15.90
C THR A 331 -1.37 -8.99 -15.94
N TRP A 332 -0.52 -9.23 -14.94
CA TRP A 332 0.87 -8.80 -14.93
C TRP A 332 1.80 -10.00 -14.98
N ASP A 333 2.38 -10.27 -16.15
CA ASP A 333 3.24 -11.43 -16.45
C ASP A 333 4.73 -11.10 -16.64
N LYS A 334 5.15 -9.90 -16.25
CA LYS A 334 6.51 -9.42 -16.50
C LYS A 334 7.54 -9.88 -15.47
N GLY A 335 7.12 -10.60 -14.44
CA GLY A 335 7.97 -10.99 -13.31
C GLY A 335 7.94 -9.98 -12.16
N ASN A 336 8.99 -9.93 -11.36
CA ASN A 336 9.11 -9.06 -10.20
C ASN A 336 9.63 -7.64 -10.57
N PHE A 337 9.87 -6.80 -9.57
CA PHE A 337 10.40 -5.44 -9.78
C PHE A 337 11.81 -5.39 -10.35
N GLY A 338 12.62 -6.44 -10.18
CA GLY A 338 13.93 -6.59 -10.81
C GLY A 338 13.86 -7.09 -12.26
N LEU A 339 12.66 -7.24 -12.81
CA LEU A 339 12.38 -7.81 -14.14
C LEU A 339 12.90 -9.25 -14.30
N PHE A 340 13.05 -9.99 -13.19
CA PHE A 340 13.28 -11.43 -13.26
C PHE A 340 11.99 -12.11 -13.69
N GLY A 341 12.04 -12.74 -14.87
CA GLY A 341 10.86 -13.31 -15.51
C GLY A 341 10.21 -14.42 -14.68
N LYS A 342 8.89 -14.51 -14.78
CA LYS A 342 8.11 -15.60 -14.19
C LYS A 342 8.44 -16.95 -14.80
N LYS A 343 8.37 -17.98 -13.95
CA LYS A 343 8.37 -19.38 -14.38
C LYS A 343 7.00 -19.99 -14.08
N PRO A 344 6.55 -20.98 -14.86
CA PRO A 344 5.23 -21.61 -14.66
C PRO A 344 5.00 -22.20 -13.27
N ASP A 345 6.04 -22.70 -12.61
CA ASP A 345 5.97 -23.26 -11.25
C ASP A 345 5.78 -22.21 -10.15
N MET A 346 5.97 -20.93 -10.45
CA MET A 346 5.73 -19.80 -9.52
C MET A 346 4.24 -19.47 -9.43
N LEU A 347 3.49 -19.56 -10.54
CA LEU A 347 2.10 -19.13 -10.65
C LEU A 347 1.17 -19.69 -9.55
N PRO A 348 1.20 -20.99 -9.19
CA PRO A 348 0.32 -21.51 -8.14
C PRO A 348 0.62 -20.96 -6.72
N ARG A 349 1.70 -20.22 -6.57
CA ARG A 349 2.14 -19.60 -5.30
C ARG A 349 2.01 -18.08 -5.30
N GLU A 350 1.32 -17.52 -6.30
CA GLU A 350 1.16 -16.07 -6.50
C GLU A 350 -0.29 -15.61 -6.41
N TYR A 351 -1.25 -16.45 -6.78
CA TYR A 351 -2.63 -16.07 -7.00
C TYR A 351 -3.56 -16.57 -5.92
N ALA A 352 -4.55 -15.76 -5.56
CA ALA A 352 -5.45 -15.98 -4.43
C ALA A 352 -6.26 -17.28 -4.53
N ARG A 353 -6.78 -17.64 -5.70
CA ARG A 353 -7.54 -18.88 -5.86
C ARG A 353 -6.70 -20.13 -5.56
N GLU A 354 -5.43 -20.14 -5.97
CA GLU A 354 -4.54 -21.25 -5.64
C GLU A 354 -4.10 -21.21 -4.18
N ALA A 355 -3.90 -20.02 -3.60
CA ALA A 355 -3.64 -19.87 -2.19
C ALA A 355 -4.79 -20.41 -1.32
N LEU A 356 -6.05 -20.16 -1.69
CA LEU A 356 -7.22 -20.74 -1.01
C LEU A 356 -7.24 -22.27 -1.09
N LYS A 357 -6.95 -22.85 -2.26
CA LYS A 357 -6.86 -24.32 -2.42
C LYS A 357 -5.75 -24.89 -1.54
N LYS A 358 -4.58 -24.26 -1.52
CA LYS A 358 -3.45 -24.64 -0.65
C LYS A 358 -3.82 -24.51 0.82
N GLY A 359 -4.49 -23.43 1.19
CA GLY A 359 -4.97 -23.20 2.55
C GLY A 359 -5.85 -24.35 3.05
N LEU A 360 -6.81 -24.82 2.25
CA LEU A 360 -7.65 -25.98 2.56
C LEU A 360 -6.82 -27.28 2.71
N ALA A 361 -5.79 -27.47 1.87
CA ALA A 361 -4.90 -28.61 1.99
C ALA A 361 -4.04 -28.55 3.28
N TYR A 362 -3.58 -27.35 3.66
CA TYR A 362 -2.89 -27.14 4.93
C TYR A 362 -3.81 -27.32 6.13
N GLU A 363 -5.06 -26.86 6.05
CA GLU A 363 -6.04 -27.10 7.10
C GLU A 363 -6.26 -28.59 7.36
N ALA A 364 -6.39 -29.39 6.28
CA ALA A 364 -6.50 -30.84 6.41
C ALA A 364 -5.24 -31.49 7.01
N LYS A 365 -4.05 -30.92 6.80
CA LYS A 365 -2.77 -31.47 7.25
C LYS A 365 -2.35 -30.96 8.64
N LEU A 366 -2.55 -29.68 8.90
CA LEU A 366 -2.05 -28.98 10.11
C LEU A 366 -3.16 -28.64 11.09
N GLY A 367 -4.44 -28.74 10.68
CA GLY A 367 -5.60 -28.33 11.45
C GLY A 367 -5.85 -26.82 11.43
N ILE A 368 -5.18 -26.08 10.55
CA ILE A 368 -5.36 -24.65 10.36
C ILE A 368 -5.02 -24.23 8.94
N ASN A 369 -5.75 -23.24 8.43
CA ASN A 369 -5.53 -22.60 7.14
C ASN A 369 -4.63 -21.37 7.36
N PRO A 370 -3.42 -21.35 6.76
CA PRO A 370 -2.47 -20.25 6.95
C PRO A 370 -2.88 -18.98 6.22
#